data_14e3805076eeaba41f25fe2a78e7f879
#
_entry.id   14e3805076eeaba41f25fe2a78e7f879
#
_cell.length_a   1.000
_cell.length_b   1.000
_cell.length_c   1.000
_cell.angle_alpha   90.00
_cell.angle_beta   90.00
_cell.angle_gamma   90.00
#
_symmetry.space_group_name_H-M   'P 1'
#
loop_
_entity.id
_entity.type
_entity.pdbx_description
1 polymer ?
#
loop_
_entity_poly.entity_id
_entity_poly.type
_entity_poly.pdbx_seq_one_letter_code
_entity_poly.pdbx_strand_id
1 'polypeptide(L)'
;MSDFQIIFEYCCCSKVRIPACAQVSEAILLAEGQKSAVTEYYLNHGEWPENNGDAGVANPTDIKGKYVKQVEVKKGVVTATMNSSNVNKEIQGKKLSLWGKRENGSVKWFCGQPVKRDDNAGTNDDVTDDANNAIDTKHLPSTCRDTSSDAK
;
A
#
# COMPACT_ATOMS: atom_id res chain seq x y z
N MET A 1 14.36 -0.41 -11.47
CA MET A 1 14.58 0.92 -12.03
C MET A 1 13.51 1.29 -13.03
N SER A 2 13.24 0.43 -13.99
CA SER A 2 12.19 0.66 -14.98
C SER A 2 10.81 0.82 -14.33
N ASP A 3 10.53 0.06 -13.26
CA ASP A 3 9.22 0.13 -12.59
C ASP A 3 8.97 1.49 -11.96
N PHE A 4 9.99 2.08 -11.34
CA PHE A 4 9.87 3.40 -10.75
C PHE A 4 9.59 4.43 -11.83
N GLN A 5 10.28 4.36 -12.95
CA GLN A 5 10.10 5.30 -14.05
C GLN A 5 8.72 5.16 -14.68
N ILE A 6 8.22 3.95 -14.83
CA ILE A 6 6.88 3.69 -15.36
C ILE A 6 5.82 4.30 -14.44
N ILE A 7 5.95 4.11 -13.12
CA ILE A 7 5.02 4.70 -12.15
C ILE A 7 5.04 6.22 -12.26
N PHE A 8 6.22 6.80 -12.37
CA PHE A 8 6.37 8.25 -12.51
C PHE A 8 5.67 8.75 -13.77
N GLU A 9 5.87 8.09 -14.90
CA GLU A 9 5.26 8.48 -16.16
C GLU A 9 3.74 8.43 -16.11
N TYR A 10 3.18 7.34 -15.60
CA TYR A 10 1.73 7.20 -15.48
C TYR A 10 1.12 8.22 -14.53
N CYS A 11 1.80 8.50 -13.44
CA CYS A 11 1.32 9.45 -12.47
C CYS A 11 1.33 10.87 -13.01
N CYS A 12 2.27 11.19 -13.89
CA CYS A 12 2.48 12.54 -14.39
C CYS A 12 1.67 12.88 -15.63
N CYS A 13 0.52 12.25 -15.81
CA CYS A 13 -0.42 12.63 -16.88
C CYS A 13 -0.85 14.10 -16.75
N SER A 14 -0.84 14.64 -15.55
CA SER A 14 -1.08 16.05 -15.29
C SER A 14 0.21 16.72 -14.90
N LYS A 15 0.66 17.69 -15.70
CA LYS A 15 1.90 18.40 -15.45
C LYS A 15 1.94 19.11 -14.11
N VAL A 16 0.79 19.55 -13.61
CA VAL A 16 0.67 20.27 -12.36
C VAL A 16 0.87 19.37 -11.14
N ARG A 17 0.84 18.05 -11.34
CA ARG A 17 0.86 17.08 -10.26
C ARG A 17 2.18 16.31 -10.14
N ILE A 18 3.18 16.66 -10.93
CA ILE A 18 4.45 15.95 -10.94
C ILE A 18 5.06 15.76 -9.54
N PRO A 19 5.14 16.81 -8.69
CA PRO A 19 5.71 16.61 -7.35
C PRO A 19 4.93 15.61 -6.51
N ALA A 20 3.59 15.68 -6.52
CA ALA A 20 2.76 14.74 -5.78
C ALA A 20 2.94 13.32 -6.30
N CYS A 21 2.97 13.15 -7.61
CA CYS A 21 3.16 11.84 -8.23
C CYS A 21 4.48 11.20 -7.84
N ALA A 22 5.56 11.97 -7.86
CA ALA A 22 6.87 11.46 -7.49
C ALA A 22 6.92 11.06 -6.03
N GLN A 23 6.28 11.83 -5.16
CA GLN A 23 6.24 11.54 -3.73
C GLN A 23 5.42 10.28 -3.43
N VAL A 24 4.29 10.13 -4.09
CA VAL A 24 3.45 8.94 -3.96
C VAL A 24 4.19 7.69 -4.46
N SER A 25 5.00 7.81 -5.51
CA SER A 25 5.79 6.70 -6.02
C SER A 25 6.74 6.14 -4.96
N GLU A 26 7.31 6.98 -4.12
CA GLU A 26 8.15 6.52 -3.02
C GLU A 26 7.34 5.65 -2.04
N ALA A 27 6.12 6.08 -1.70
CA ALA A 27 5.25 5.32 -0.81
C ALA A 27 4.91 3.95 -1.39
N ILE A 28 4.61 3.89 -2.67
CA ILE A 28 4.30 2.63 -3.34
C ILE A 28 5.51 1.68 -3.29
N LEU A 29 6.70 2.19 -3.57
CA LEU A 29 7.92 1.38 -3.53
C LEU A 29 8.21 0.84 -2.14
N LEU A 30 8.05 1.67 -1.11
CA LEU A 30 8.26 1.23 0.27
C LEU A 30 7.24 0.17 0.68
N ALA A 31 5.99 0.34 0.28
CA ALA A 31 4.95 -0.64 0.57
C ALA A 31 5.22 -1.95 -0.18
N GLU A 32 5.64 -1.87 -1.44
CA GLU A 32 5.98 -3.06 -2.23
C GLU A 32 7.13 -3.85 -1.62
N GLY A 33 8.05 -3.18 -0.95
CA GLY A 33 9.15 -3.84 -0.27
C GLY A 33 8.71 -4.80 0.83
N GLN A 34 7.48 -4.70 1.31
CA GLN A 34 6.94 -5.56 2.36
C GLN A 34 6.17 -6.77 1.81
N LYS A 35 5.87 -6.79 0.52
CA LYS A 35 5.06 -7.86 -0.08
C LYS A 35 5.63 -9.25 0.13
N SER A 36 6.93 -9.42 -0.10
CA SER A 36 7.54 -10.74 -0.01
C SER A 36 7.47 -11.30 1.41
N ALA A 37 7.68 -10.45 2.41
CA ALA A 37 7.61 -10.87 3.81
C ALA A 37 6.20 -11.28 4.19
N VAL A 38 5.20 -10.51 3.77
CA VAL A 38 3.79 -10.82 4.04
C VAL A 38 3.38 -12.11 3.34
N THR A 39 3.75 -12.25 2.08
CA THR A 39 3.44 -13.46 1.30
C THR A 39 4.09 -14.69 1.93
N GLU A 40 5.36 -14.59 2.31
CA GLU A 40 6.08 -15.70 2.91
C GLU A 40 5.43 -16.12 4.23
N TYR A 41 5.07 -15.15 5.06
CA TYR A 41 4.38 -15.45 6.32
C TYR A 41 3.08 -16.21 6.05
N TYR A 42 2.28 -15.72 5.10
CA TYR A 42 1.02 -16.37 4.76
C TYR A 42 1.23 -17.81 4.27
N LEU A 43 2.19 -18.02 3.39
CA LEU A 43 2.45 -19.35 2.83
C LEU A 43 2.93 -20.33 3.90
N ASN A 44 3.62 -19.87 4.92
CA ASN A 44 4.12 -20.70 6.00
C ASN A 44 3.11 -20.94 7.11
N HIS A 45 2.21 -20.00 7.37
CA HIS A 45 1.30 -20.06 8.52
C HIS A 45 -0.16 -20.25 8.14
N GLY A 46 -0.52 -20.07 6.88
CA GLY A 46 -1.91 -20.20 6.43
C GLY A 46 -2.81 -19.03 6.83
N GLU A 47 -2.22 -17.99 7.41
CA GLU A 47 -2.96 -16.80 7.82
C GLU A 47 -2.12 -15.55 7.60
N TRP A 48 -2.77 -14.40 7.56
CA TRP A 48 -2.08 -13.14 7.34
C TRP A 48 -1.38 -12.66 8.61
N PRO A 49 -0.20 -12.01 8.48
CA PRO A 49 0.48 -11.43 9.64
C PRO A 49 -0.35 -10.28 10.23
N GLU A 50 -0.46 -10.25 11.54
CA GLU A 50 -1.24 -9.23 12.24
C GLU A 50 -0.57 -7.86 12.23
N ASN A 51 0.76 -7.84 12.19
CA ASN A 51 1.54 -6.60 12.31
C ASN A 51 2.92 -6.77 11.68
N ASN A 52 3.70 -5.70 11.74
CA ASN A 52 5.06 -5.71 11.20
C ASN A 52 5.95 -6.77 11.87
N GLY A 53 5.82 -6.93 13.17
CA GLY A 53 6.60 -7.91 13.91
C GLY A 53 6.35 -9.35 13.44
N ASP A 54 5.09 -9.69 13.24
CA ASP A 54 4.73 -11.02 12.74
C ASP A 54 5.28 -11.26 11.34
N ALA A 55 5.22 -10.25 10.49
CA ALA A 55 5.74 -10.34 9.12
C ALA A 55 7.27 -10.39 9.09
N GLY A 56 7.92 -10.11 10.20
CA GLY A 56 9.38 -10.09 10.27
C GLY A 56 10.00 -8.87 9.63
N VAL A 57 9.28 -7.77 9.55
CA VAL A 57 9.78 -6.50 9.00
C VAL A 57 9.94 -5.47 10.11
N ALA A 58 10.63 -4.38 9.78
CA ALA A 58 10.90 -3.31 10.73
C ALA A 58 9.61 -2.68 11.27
N ASN A 59 9.70 -1.98 12.39
CA ASN A 59 8.57 -1.26 12.95
C ASN A 59 8.02 -0.26 11.94
N PRO A 60 6.72 0.05 11.99
CA PRO A 60 6.12 0.95 10.99
C PRO A 60 6.88 2.27 10.82
N THR A 61 7.27 2.90 11.91
CA THR A 61 7.95 4.19 11.87
C THR A 61 9.41 4.09 11.45
N ASP A 62 9.96 2.88 11.38
CA ASP A 62 11.31 2.64 10.86
C ASP A 62 11.32 2.43 9.35
N ILE A 63 10.17 2.11 8.76
CA ILE A 63 9.99 2.01 7.31
C ILE A 63 9.50 3.36 6.82
N LYS A 64 10.43 4.26 6.59
CA LYS A 64 10.12 5.64 6.22
C LYS A 64 11.05 6.11 5.11
N GLY A 65 10.67 7.19 4.47
CA GLY A 65 11.46 7.82 3.43
C GLY A 65 11.35 9.33 3.53
N LYS A 66 11.81 10.01 2.49
CA LYS A 66 11.78 11.47 2.43
C LYS A 66 10.34 12.01 2.52
N TYR A 67 9.39 11.32 1.91
CA TYR A 67 8.00 11.75 1.83
C TYR A 67 7.04 10.83 2.59
N VAL A 68 7.54 9.73 3.15
CA VAL A 68 6.71 8.71 3.79
C VAL A 68 7.01 8.68 5.28
N LYS A 69 5.96 8.77 6.07
CA LYS A 69 6.04 8.77 7.52
C LYS A 69 6.25 7.36 8.08
N GLN A 70 5.49 6.41 7.56
CA GLN A 70 5.54 5.03 8.02
C GLN A 70 4.89 4.09 7.03
N VAL A 71 5.20 2.81 7.18
CA VAL A 71 4.54 1.72 6.44
C VAL A 71 4.15 0.65 7.45
N GLU A 72 2.86 0.38 7.55
CA GLU A 72 2.30 -0.55 8.53
C GLU A 72 1.71 -1.77 7.85
N VAL A 73 2.02 -2.94 8.41
CA VAL A 73 1.38 -4.19 8.03
C VAL A 73 0.29 -4.50 9.05
N LYS A 74 -0.93 -4.74 8.58
CA LYS A 74 -2.04 -5.12 9.45
C LYS A 74 -2.92 -6.12 8.74
N LYS A 75 -2.93 -7.35 9.23
CA LYS A 75 -3.74 -8.46 8.66
C LYS A 75 -3.50 -8.64 7.16
N GLY A 76 -2.24 -8.54 6.76
CA GLY A 76 -1.87 -8.72 5.36
C GLY A 76 -2.12 -7.51 4.46
N VAL A 77 -2.54 -6.40 5.03
CA VAL A 77 -2.69 -5.13 4.32
C VAL A 77 -1.50 -4.25 4.66
N VAL A 78 -0.79 -3.80 3.64
CA VAL A 78 0.37 -2.92 3.80
C VAL A 78 -0.07 -1.50 3.49
N THR A 79 -0.07 -0.63 4.49
CA THR A 79 -0.53 0.75 4.37
C THR A 79 0.64 1.72 4.53
N ALA A 80 0.87 2.54 3.53
CA ALA A 80 1.86 3.61 3.59
C ALA A 80 1.17 4.93 3.91
N THR A 81 1.73 5.67 4.86
CA THR A 81 1.22 6.98 5.28
C THR A 81 2.22 8.04 4.88
N MET A 82 1.76 9.06 4.15
CA MET A 82 2.61 10.17 3.75
C MET A 82 2.94 11.06 4.95
N ASN A 83 4.05 11.77 4.88
CA ASN A 83 4.42 12.74 5.90
C ASN A 83 3.36 13.84 6.00
N SER A 84 3.30 14.47 7.17
CA SER A 84 2.40 15.60 7.40
C SER A 84 3.05 16.94 7.07
N SER A 85 4.32 16.94 6.69
CA SER A 85 5.06 18.14 6.32
C SER A 85 6.08 17.82 5.23
N ASN A 86 6.54 18.83 4.51
CA ASN A 86 7.53 18.71 3.44
C ASN A 86 7.08 17.80 2.28
N VAL A 87 5.78 17.67 2.10
CA VAL A 87 5.18 16.97 0.98
C VAL A 87 4.09 17.86 0.38
N ASN A 88 3.64 17.52 -0.82
CA ASN A 88 2.56 18.24 -1.47
C ASN A 88 1.34 18.30 -0.55
N LYS A 89 0.72 19.49 -0.47
CA LYS A 89 -0.40 19.73 0.45
C LYS A 89 -1.57 18.78 0.24
N GLU A 90 -1.79 18.32 -0.97
CA GLU A 90 -2.93 17.48 -1.30
C GLU A 90 -2.75 16.04 -0.81
N ILE A 91 -1.52 15.65 -0.46
CA ILE A 91 -1.23 14.29 -0.02
C ILE A 91 -0.67 14.23 1.41
N GLN A 92 -0.59 15.34 2.10
CA GLN A 92 -0.10 15.38 3.47
C GLN A 92 -0.95 14.48 4.38
N GLY A 93 -0.30 13.55 5.08
CA GLY A 93 -0.97 12.64 5.99
C GLY A 93 -1.89 11.62 5.32
N LYS A 94 -1.91 11.59 4.00
CA LYS A 94 -2.77 10.68 3.26
C LYS A 94 -2.15 9.29 3.19
N LYS A 95 -3.00 8.30 2.93
CA LYS A 95 -2.62 6.88 2.95
C LYS A 95 -2.96 6.20 1.65
N LEU A 96 -2.18 5.16 1.34
CA LEU A 96 -2.51 4.19 0.30
C LEU A 96 -2.23 2.79 0.84
N SER A 97 -2.81 1.78 0.24
CA SER A 97 -2.64 0.40 0.68
C SER A 97 -2.33 -0.54 -0.47
N LEU A 98 -1.56 -1.58 -0.13
CA LEU A 98 -1.42 -2.77 -0.93
C LEU A 98 -2.01 -3.93 -0.12
N TRP A 99 -2.77 -4.82 -0.78
CA TRP A 99 -3.38 -5.94 -0.07
C TRP A 99 -3.32 -7.19 -0.92
N GLY A 100 -3.16 -8.31 -0.25
CA GLY A 100 -3.09 -9.61 -0.91
C GLY A 100 -4.40 -10.35 -0.83
N LYS A 101 -4.62 -11.21 -1.82
CA LYS A 101 -5.73 -12.15 -1.86
C LYS A 101 -5.21 -13.54 -2.14
N ARG A 102 -5.77 -14.54 -1.46
CA ARG A 102 -5.39 -15.94 -1.67
C ARG A 102 -5.76 -16.38 -3.07
N GLU A 103 -4.79 -17.07 -3.68
CA GLU A 103 -4.99 -17.79 -4.91
C GLU A 103 -4.50 -19.21 -4.67
N ASN A 104 -4.81 -20.16 -5.55
CA ASN A 104 -4.32 -21.52 -5.43
C ASN A 104 -2.79 -21.55 -5.44
N GLY A 105 -2.20 -21.72 -4.25
CA GLY A 105 -0.75 -21.80 -4.10
C GLY A 105 0.02 -20.50 -4.21
N SER A 106 -0.67 -19.35 -4.25
CA SER A 106 -0.02 -18.06 -4.38
C SER A 106 -0.85 -16.94 -3.77
N VAL A 107 -0.34 -15.73 -3.86
CA VAL A 107 -1.03 -14.52 -3.40
C VAL A 107 -1.04 -13.51 -4.54
N LYS A 108 -2.21 -12.99 -4.86
CA LYS A 108 -2.37 -11.90 -5.81
C LYS A 108 -2.44 -10.58 -5.05
N TRP A 109 -1.72 -9.58 -5.53
CA TRP A 109 -1.62 -8.28 -4.87
C TRP A 109 -2.38 -7.19 -5.62
N PHE A 110 -2.95 -6.29 -4.84
CA PHE A 110 -3.68 -5.11 -5.33
C PHE A 110 -3.07 -3.86 -4.72
N CYS A 111 -3.23 -2.73 -5.40
CA CYS A 111 -2.72 -1.44 -4.95
C CYS A 111 -3.75 -0.36 -5.22
N GLY A 112 -4.06 0.45 -4.23
CA GLY A 112 -5.02 1.53 -4.39
C GLY A 112 -5.22 2.34 -3.13
N GLN A 113 -6.40 2.93 -2.99
CA GLN A 113 -6.76 3.67 -1.80
C GLN A 113 -6.76 2.75 -0.57
N PRO A 114 -6.62 3.32 0.65
CA PRO A 114 -6.49 2.49 1.85
C PRO A 114 -7.68 1.57 2.05
N VAL A 115 -7.37 0.35 2.47
CA VAL A 115 -8.37 -0.65 2.81
C VAL A 115 -8.03 -1.26 4.17
N LYS A 116 -9.00 -1.93 4.76
CA LYS A 116 -8.81 -2.69 6.00
C LYS A 116 -9.43 -4.06 5.84
N ARG A 117 -8.90 -5.02 6.58
CA ARG A 117 -9.41 -6.39 6.60
C ARG A 117 -10.04 -6.66 7.95
N ASP A 118 -11.26 -7.18 7.95
CA ASP A 118 -11.98 -7.48 9.19
C ASP A 118 -11.39 -8.70 9.88
N ASP A 119 -11.63 -8.80 11.20
CA ASP A 119 -11.14 -9.92 12.01
C ASP A 119 -11.69 -11.26 11.54
N ASN A 120 -12.83 -11.26 10.89
CA ASN A 120 -13.49 -12.46 10.38
C ASN A 120 -13.11 -12.78 8.94
N ALA A 121 -12.13 -12.09 8.38
CA ALA A 121 -11.71 -12.28 6.99
C ALA A 121 -10.90 -13.56 6.78
N GLY A 122 -10.76 -14.40 7.82
CA GLY A 122 -9.93 -15.60 7.74
C GLY A 122 -10.29 -16.59 6.64
N THR A 123 -11.51 -16.52 6.12
CA THR A 123 -11.95 -17.42 5.05
C THR A 123 -12.08 -16.76 3.70
N ASN A 124 -12.31 -15.46 3.63
CA ASN A 124 -12.68 -14.77 2.40
C ASN A 124 -11.62 -13.79 1.90
N ASP A 125 -10.69 -13.36 2.74
CA ASP A 125 -9.70 -12.33 2.42
C ASP A 125 -10.32 -11.00 1.98
N ASP A 126 -11.60 -10.81 2.23
CA ASP A 126 -12.29 -9.58 1.82
C ASP A 126 -11.74 -8.37 2.58
N VAL A 127 -11.59 -7.29 1.86
CA VAL A 127 -11.20 -6.00 2.43
C VAL A 127 -12.32 -5.00 2.19
N THR A 128 -12.37 -3.97 3.04
CA THR A 128 -13.31 -2.87 2.89
C THR A 128 -12.55 -1.56 2.82
N ASP A 129 -13.16 -0.56 2.23
CA ASP A 129 -12.54 0.76 2.12
C ASP A 129 -12.29 1.35 3.50
N ASP A 130 -11.11 1.94 3.66
CA ASP A 130 -10.78 2.75 4.83
C ASP A 130 -10.74 4.20 4.38
N ALA A 131 -11.82 4.92 4.66
CA ALA A 131 -11.97 6.30 4.21
C ALA A 131 -11.10 7.29 5.01
N ASN A 132 -10.43 6.82 6.07
CA ASN A 132 -9.64 7.70 6.92
C ASN A 132 -8.36 8.15 6.22
N ASN A 133 -8.31 9.43 5.87
CA ASN A 133 -7.14 10.03 5.21
C ASN A 133 -6.77 9.34 3.91
N ALA A 134 -7.76 8.85 3.15
CA ALA A 134 -7.53 8.19 1.87
C ALA A 134 -6.93 9.19 0.87
N ILE A 135 -5.86 8.75 0.20
CA ILE A 135 -5.26 9.53 -0.89
C ILE A 135 -6.26 9.58 -2.06
N ASP A 136 -6.33 10.72 -2.72
CA ASP A 136 -7.20 10.86 -3.88
C ASP A 136 -6.63 10.06 -5.06
N THR A 137 -7.48 9.35 -5.79
CA THR A 137 -7.06 8.50 -6.90
C THR A 137 -6.32 9.28 -8.00
N LYS A 138 -6.59 10.58 -8.14
CA LYS A 138 -5.88 11.40 -9.13
C LYS A 138 -4.37 11.49 -8.86
N HIS A 139 -3.93 11.18 -7.65
CA HIS A 139 -2.52 11.16 -7.28
C HIS A 139 -1.90 9.77 -7.37
N LEU A 140 -2.69 8.76 -7.69
CA LEU A 140 -2.21 7.39 -7.84
C LEU A 140 -1.93 7.08 -9.31
N PRO A 141 -0.85 6.33 -9.60
CA PRO A 141 -0.62 5.87 -10.97
C PRO A 141 -1.70 4.88 -11.40
N SER A 142 -1.86 4.69 -12.70
CA SER A 142 -2.88 3.79 -13.24
C SER A 142 -2.73 2.35 -12.74
N THR A 143 -1.52 1.95 -12.39
CA THR A 143 -1.23 0.62 -11.86
C THR A 143 -1.58 0.47 -10.37
N CYS A 144 -2.00 1.56 -9.72
CA CYS A 144 -2.32 1.57 -8.29
C CYS A 144 -3.67 2.25 -8.05
N ARG A 145 -4.70 1.79 -8.75
CA ARG A 145 -6.07 2.32 -8.60
C ARG A 145 -7.09 1.20 -8.40
N ASP A 146 -6.63 0.08 -7.86
CA ASP A 146 -7.52 -1.03 -7.52
C ASP A 146 -8.46 -0.61 -6.39
N THR A 147 -9.64 -1.22 -6.36
CA THR A 147 -10.63 -0.96 -5.32
C THR A 147 -10.81 -2.19 -4.44
N SER A 148 -11.41 -2.02 -3.27
CA SER A 148 -11.68 -3.13 -2.36
C SER A 148 -12.53 -4.21 -3.04
N SER A 149 -13.38 -3.84 -3.99
CA SER A 149 -14.23 -4.78 -4.71
C SER A 149 -13.46 -5.62 -5.74
N ASP A 150 -12.29 -5.15 -6.18
CA ASP A 150 -11.47 -5.90 -7.15
C ASP A 150 -10.92 -7.20 -6.55
N ALA A 151 -10.80 -7.26 -5.23
CA ALA A 151 -10.27 -8.43 -4.52
C ALA A 151 -11.35 -9.43 -4.12
N LYS A 152 -12.59 -9.21 -4.49
CA LYS A 152 -13.70 -10.11 -4.13
C LYS A 152 -13.97 -11.19 -5.14
#